data_098ff9ac09f39c1b438c1bbe6fddb562
#
_entry.id   098ff9ac09f39c1b438c1bbe6fddb562
#
_cell.length_a   1.000
_cell.length_b   1.000
_cell.length_c   1.000
_cell.angle_alpha   90.00
_cell.angle_beta   90.00
_cell.angle_gamma   90.00
#
_symmetry.space_group_name_H-M   'P 1'
#
loop_
_entity.id
_entity.type
_entity.pdbx_description
1 polymer ?
#
loop_
_entity_poly.entity_id
_entity_poly.type
_entity_poly.pdbx_seq_one_letter_code
_entity_poly.pdbx_strand_id
1 'polypeptide(L)'
;DNDKNTELRAAYKAMLASLLETAGYADGAAAADKVIALETEIAKAHWDRAVGRNRNLTYNKVSRDELVAMGGDFPTAALIDGFGLGDQANFVIRQVTPTAEEVAENGLDAEQLAKVSGGGVPGLLKVMQTAPMDQWKAYLAAHLLIDTSDVLPASIDNTVFEFYGKTLSGLEEQRERWKRGVDTVENSVGEAVGKVYAERYFPAENKAAMDKLVANLRTALGENLETIAWMGAETKAEAEAKLNQFTPKIGYPEKFETYDSLVVGNDAFANQMAVNDWAYKDMLSHLGQPIDRTEWGMLPQ
;
A
#
# COMPACT_ATOMS: atom_id res chain seq x y z
N ASP A 1 -18.40 -18.86 9.18
CA ASP A 1 -18.82 -17.74 10.02
C ASP A 1 -18.90 -18.20 11.47
N ASN A 2 -18.21 -17.48 12.34
CA ASN A 2 -18.33 -17.66 13.78
C ASN A 2 -19.05 -16.42 14.38
N ASP A 3 -19.52 -16.53 15.61
CA ASP A 3 -20.25 -15.45 16.28
C ASP A 3 -19.46 -14.13 16.29
N LYS A 4 -18.14 -14.21 16.50
CA LYS A 4 -17.25 -13.05 16.48
C LYS A 4 -17.28 -12.30 15.14
N ASN A 5 -17.23 -13.00 14.01
CA ASN A 5 -17.29 -12.36 12.69
C ASN A 5 -18.66 -11.73 12.42
N THR A 6 -19.72 -12.29 12.96
CA THR A 6 -21.07 -11.72 12.86
C THR A 6 -21.18 -10.42 13.63
N GLU A 7 -20.65 -10.38 14.85
CA GLU A 7 -20.59 -9.16 15.68
C GLU A 7 -19.73 -8.07 15.01
N LEU A 8 -18.56 -8.43 14.47
CA LEU A 8 -17.69 -7.49 13.74
C LEU A 8 -18.39 -6.89 12.52
N ARG A 9 -19.10 -7.70 11.73
CA ARG A 9 -19.86 -7.17 10.57
C ARG A 9 -20.98 -6.24 10.99
N ALA A 10 -21.68 -6.54 12.09
CA ALA A 10 -22.72 -5.66 12.62
C ALA A 10 -22.15 -4.32 13.09
N ALA A 11 -21.01 -4.33 13.80
CA ALA A 11 -20.32 -3.12 14.24
C ALA A 11 -19.79 -2.31 13.04
N TYR A 12 -19.22 -2.96 12.04
CA TYR A 12 -18.79 -2.32 10.79
C TYR A 12 -19.95 -1.65 10.06
N LYS A 13 -21.07 -2.35 9.91
CA LYS A 13 -22.28 -1.78 9.31
C LYS A 13 -22.78 -0.56 10.07
N ALA A 14 -22.75 -0.59 11.41
CA ALA A 14 -23.17 0.54 12.23
C ALA A 14 -22.26 1.77 12.04
N MET A 15 -20.94 1.55 11.99
CA MET A 15 -19.97 2.61 11.66
C MET A 15 -20.24 3.21 10.27
N LEU A 16 -20.38 2.37 9.23
CA LEU A 16 -20.67 2.83 7.87
C LEU A 16 -21.96 3.64 7.81
N ALA A 17 -23.03 3.18 8.47
CA ALA A 17 -24.31 3.89 8.51
C ALA A 17 -24.15 5.30 9.10
N SER A 18 -23.47 5.44 10.22
CA SER A 18 -23.19 6.73 10.87
C SER A 18 -22.36 7.67 9.98
N LEU A 19 -21.32 7.16 9.32
CA LEU A 19 -20.49 7.95 8.41
C LEU A 19 -21.28 8.41 7.19
N LEU A 20 -22.09 7.54 6.60
CA LEU A 20 -22.88 7.87 5.42
C LEU A 20 -24.02 8.86 5.73
N GLU A 21 -24.65 8.78 6.91
CA GLU A 21 -25.58 9.81 7.37
C GLU A 21 -24.87 11.17 7.50
N THR A 22 -23.67 11.19 8.04
CA THR A 22 -22.83 12.41 8.12
C THR A 22 -22.50 12.93 6.70
N ALA A 23 -22.33 12.05 5.72
CA ALA A 23 -22.15 12.42 4.32
C ALA A 23 -23.43 12.84 3.59
N GLY A 24 -24.58 12.87 4.29
CA GLY A 24 -25.86 13.35 3.74
C GLY A 24 -26.76 12.27 3.12
N TYR A 25 -26.47 10.99 3.34
CA TYR A 25 -27.38 9.91 2.95
C TYR A 25 -28.60 9.88 3.89
N ALA A 26 -29.78 9.91 3.34
CA ALA A 26 -31.04 9.96 4.13
C ALA A 26 -31.29 8.66 4.92
N ASP A 27 -30.78 7.53 4.45
CA ASP A 27 -30.83 6.22 5.10
C ASP A 27 -29.42 5.60 5.09
N GLY A 28 -28.67 5.88 6.15
CA GLY A 28 -27.32 5.39 6.31
C GLY A 28 -27.24 3.87 6.39
N ALA A 29 -28.25 3.22 6.98
CA ALA A 29 -28.27 1.76 7.11
C ALA A 29 -28.44 1.09 5.73
N ALA A 30 -29.33 1.59 4.88
CA ALA A 30 -29.49 1.10 3.53
C ALA A 30 -28.24 1.40 2.66
N ALA A 31 -27.61 2.56 2.86
CA ALA A 31 -26.36 2.89 2.18
C ALA A 31 -25.20 2.00 2.64
N ALA A 32 -25.10 1.66 3.93
CA ALA A 32 -24.10 0.71 4.46
C ALA A 32 -24.28 -0.69 3.86
N ASP A 33 -25.52 -1.16 3.68
CA ASP A 33 -25.78 -2.44 3.00
C ASP A 33 -25.24 -2.45 1.56
N LYS A 34 -25.32 -1.33 0.85
CA LYS A 34 -24.77 -1.18 -0.50
C LYS A 34 -23.24 -1.27 -0.50
N VAL A 35 -22.59 -0.63 0.47
CA VAL A 35 -21.12 -0.72 0.64
C VAL A 35 -20.70 -2.17 0.90
N ILE A 36 -21.32 -2.84 1.88
CA ILE A 36 -20.98 -4.22 2.23
C ILE A 36 -21.24 -5.18 1.07
N ALA A 37 -22.31 -4.96 0.31
CA ALA A 37 -22.59 -5.77 -0.88
C ALA A 37 -21.47 -5.62 -1.93
N LEU A 38 -21.03 -4.41 -2.22
CA LEU A 38 -19.94 -4.14 -3.15
C LEU A 38 -18.61 -4.72 -2.64
N GLU A 39 -18.25 -4.50 -1.38
CA GLU A 39 -17.05 -5.06 -0.77
C GLU A 39 -17.03 -6.59 -0.79
N THR A 40 -18.20 -7.20 -0.64
CA THR A 40 -18.35 -8.66 -0.76
C THR A 40 -18.02 -9.15 -2.17
N GLU A 41 -18.48 -8.47 -3.21
CA GLU A 41 -18.14 -8.82 -4.60
C GLU A 41 -16.65 -8.55 -4.91
N ILE A 42 -16.10 -7.46 -4.40
CA ILE A 42 -14.66 -7.17 -4.49
C ILE A 42 -13.86 -8.28 -3.80
N ALA A 43 -14.26 -8.68 -2.57
CA ALA A 43 -13.57 -9.73 -1.83
C ALA A 43 -13.60 -11.09 -2.54
N LYS A 44 -14.69 -11.41 -3.24
CA LYS A 44 -14.80 -12.64 -4.05
C LYS A 44 -13.85 -12.64 -5.25
N ALA A 45 -13.52 -11.47 -5.79
CA ALA A 45 -12.57 -11.34 -6.89
C ALA A 45 -11.12 -11.49 -6.43
N HIS A 46 -10.80 -11.24 -5.15
CA HIS A 46 -9.46 -11.39 -4.61
C HIS A 46 -9.05 -12.86 -4.42
N TRP A 47 -7.75 -13.09 -4.51
CA TRP A 47 -7.13 -14.35 -4.14
C TRP A 47 -7.00 -14.50 -2.62
N ASP A 48 -6.90 -15.76 -2.17
CA ASP A 48 -6.49 -16.04 -0.79
C ASP A 48 -5.09 -15.45 -0.51
N ARG A 49 -4.93 -14.93 0.71
CA ARG A 49 -3.69 -14.26 1.13
C ARG A 49 -2.44 -15.14 1.04
N ALA A 50 -2.57 -16.45 1.31
CA ALA A 50 -1.43 -17.36 1.32
C ALA A 50 -0.92 -17.58 -0.11
N VAL A 51 -1.82 -17.81 -1.06
CA VAL A 51 -1.46 -17.97 -2.48
C VAL A 51 -0.96 -16.66 -3.09
N GLY A 52 -1.54 -15.53 -2.71
CA GLY A 52 -1.10 -14.20 -3.12
C GLY A 52 0.34 -13.83 -2.70
N ARG A 53 1.03 -14.67 -1.91
CA ARG A 53 2.45 -14.54 -1.56
C ARG A 53 3.38 -15.27 -2.54
N ASN A 54 2.84 -16.15 -3.38
CA ASN A 54 3.64 -16.84 -4.40
C ASN A 54 4.11 -15.84 -5.45
N ARG A 55 5.42 -15.54 -5.48
CA ARG A 55 6.02 -14.54 -6.36
C ARG A 55 5.95 -14.92 -7.84
N ASN A 56 6.00 -16.20 -8.15
CA ASN A 56 5.91 -16.67 -9.53
C ASN A 56 4.51 -16.44 -10.12
N LEU A 57 3.46 -16.61 -9.30
CA LEU A 57 2.08 -16.39 -9.71
C LEU A 57 1.65 -14.90 -9.68
N THR A 58 2.37 -14.05 -8.96
CA THR A 58 2.01 -12.65 -8.78
C THR A 58 2.85 -11.68 -9.60
N TYR A 59 3.67 -12.16 -10.51
CA TYR A 59 4.41 -11.36 -11.47
C TYR A 59 3.90 -11.63 -12.90
N ASN A 60 2.86 -10.92 -13.30
CA ASN A 60 2.25 -11.06 -14.61
C ASN A 60 2.50 -9.78 -15.41
N LYS A 61 3.55 -9.81 -16.24
CA LYS A 61 3.84 -8.70 -17.15
C LYS A 61 2.92 -8.81 -18.37
N VAL A 62 2.09 -7.80 -18.57
CA VAL A 62 1.13 -7.71 -19.66
C VAL A 62 1.33 -6.41 -20.43
N SER A 63 1.01 -6.42 -21.72
CA SER A 63 0.90 -5.20 -22.52
C SER A 63 -0.34 -4.40 -22.15
N ARG A 64 -0.38 -3.12 -22.56
CA ARG A 64 -1.56 -2.29 -22.42
C ARG A 64 -2.79 -2.91 -23.09
N ASP A 65 -2.63 -3.47 -24.28
CA ASP A 65 -3.73 -4.06 -25.03
C ASP A 65 -4.27 -5.34 -24.36
N GLU A 66 -3.39 -6.17 -23.79
CA GLU A 66 -3.81 -7.33 -22.98
C GLU A 66 -4.56 -6.91 -21.73
N LEU A 67 -4.10 -5.87 -21.01
CA LEU A 67 -4.81 -5.35 -19.84
C LEU A 67 -6.19 -4.78 -20.24
N VAL A 68 -6.28 -4.07 -21.34
CA VAL A 68 -7.56 -3.57 -21.89
C VAL A 68 -8.49 -4.72 -22.22
N ALA A 69 -7.99 -5.76 -22.90
CA ALA A 69 -8.76 -6.94 -23.26
C ALA A 69 -9.31 -7.72 -22.06
N MET A 70 -8.58 -7.73 -20.93
CA MET A 70 -9.06 -8.33 -19.66
C MET A 70 -10.31 -7.68 -19.10
N GLY A 71 -10.53 -6.41 -19.41
CA GLY A 71 -11.72 -5.66 -18.97
C GLY A 71 -13.00 -5.99 -19.73
N GLY A 72 -12.91 -6.67 -20.87
CA GLY A 72 -14.07 -6.94 -21.72
C GLY A 72 -14.77 -5.64 -22.15
N ASP A 73 -16.04 -5.50 -21.81
CA ASP A 73 -16.83 -4.28 -22.12
C ASP A 73 -16.58 -3.11 -21.15
N PHE A 74 -15.82 -3.31 -20.06
CA PHE A 74 -15.44 -2.22 -19.17
C PHE A 74 -14.44 -1.29 -19.86
N PRO A 75 -14.57 0.05 -19.74
CA PRO A 75 -13.70 1.02 -20.43
C PRO A 75 -12.31 1.10 -19.78
N THR A 76 -11.58 -0.02 -19.74
CA THR A 76 -10.26 -0.14 -19.09
C THR A 76 -9.24 0.84 -19.66
N ALA A 77 -9.28 1.12 -20.98
CA ALA A 77 -8.41 2.12 -21.58
C ALA A 77 -8.62 3.51 -20.96
N ALA A 78 -9.87 3.94 -20.81
CA ALA A 78 -10.19 5.23 -20.20
C ALA A 78 -9.79 5.28 -18.70
N LEU A 79 -9.86 4.14 -17.99
CA LEU A 79 -9.38 4.05 -16.61
C LEU A 79 -7.86 4.25 -16.55
N ILE A 80 -7.10 3.57 -17.41
CA ILE A 80 -5.64 3.70 -17.50
C ILE A 80 -5.25 5.14 -17.84
N ASP A 81 -5.93 5.75 -18.81
CA ASP A 81 -5.68 7.14 -19.22
C ASP A 81 -6.01 8.13 -18.08
N GLY A 82 -7.10 7.87 -17.33
CA GLY A 82 -7.50 8.66 -16.18
C GLY A 82 -6.49 8.65 -15.02
N PHE A 83 -5.71 7.59 -14.91
CA PHE A 83 -4.56 7.51 -13.99
C PHE A 83 -3.26 8.10 -14.56
N GLY A 84 -3.29 8.77 -15.73
CA GLY A 84 -2.08 9.33 -16.35
C GLY A 84 -1.10 8.26 -16.85
N LEU A 85 -1.57 7.03 -17.08
CA LEU A 85 -0.77 5.88 -17.48
C LEU A 85 -0.96 5.51 -18.96
N GLY A 86 -1.61 6.37 -19.75
CA GLY A 86 -1.96 6.09 -21.16
C GLY A 86 -0.79 5.75 -22.05
N ASP A 87 0.37 6.34 -21.82
CA ASP A 87 1.60 6.12 -22.58
C ASP A 87 2.38 4.87 -22.13
N GLN A 88 1.93 4.18 -21.09
CA GLN A 88 2.61 2.99 -20.59
C GLN A 88 2.33 1.77 -21.49
N ALA A 89 3.38 1.19 -22.04
CA ALA A 89 3.26 0.03 -22.92
C ALA A 89 3.05 -1.29 -22.17
N ASN A 90 3.51 -1.38 -20.92
CA ASN A 90 3.50 -2.61 -20.14
C ASN A 90 3.07 -2.35 -18.70
N PHE A 91 2.40 -3.33 -18.12
CA PHE A 91 1.95 -3.34 -16.72
C PHE A 91 2.36 -4.64 -16.04
N VAL A 92 2.60 -4.60 -14.74
CA VAL A 92 2.76 -5.79 -13.92
C VAL A 92 1.55 -5.90 -13.02
N ILE A 93 0.75 -6.94 -13.20
CA ILE A 93 -0.45 -7.21 -12.40
C ILE A 93 -0.25 -8.44 -11.52
N ARG A 94 -0.81 -8.38 -10.30
CA ARG A 94 -0.50 -9.39 -9.28
C ARG A 94 -1.44 -10.59 -9.30
N GLN A 95 -2.69 -10.39 -9.63
CA GLN A 95 -3.72 -11.42 -9.53
C GLN A 95 -4.40 -11.59 -10.89
N VAL A 96 -4.00 -12.64 -11.59
CA VAL A 96 -4.61 -13.10 -12.86
C VAL A 96 -4.78 -14.59 -12.73
N THR A 97 -5.90 -15.15 -13.21
CA THR A 97 -6.10 -16.60 -13.18
C THR A 97 -4.92 -17.31 -13.82
N PRO A 98 -4.22 -18.21 -13.10
CA PRO A 98 -3.06 -18.90 -13.63
C PRO A 98 -3.41 -19.75 -14.84
N THR A 99 -2.50 -19.81 -15.81
CA THR A 99 -2.58 -20.73 -16.93
C THR A 99 -2.38 -22.18 -16.48
N ALA A 100 -2.76 -23.13 -17.31
CA ALA A 100 -2.53 -24.56 -17.02
C ALA A 100 -1.03 -24.90 -16.85
N GLU A 101 -0.15 -24.19 -17.58
CA GLU A 101 1.31 -24.33 -17.48
C GLU A 101 1.80 -23.82 -16.11
N GLU A 102 1.41 -22.62 -15.70
CA GLU A 102 1.75 -22.05 -14.38
C GLU A 102 1.22 -22.90 -13.24
N VAL A 103 0.02 -23.49 -13.36
CA VAL A 103 -0.52 -24.44 -12.41
C VAL A 103 0.39 -25.65 -12.25
N ALA A 104 0.86 -26.23 -13.37
CA ALA A 104 1.74 -27.38 -13.38
C ALA A 104 3.15 -27.04 -12.83
N GLU A 105 3.75 -25.94 -13.28
CA GLU A 105 5.08 -25.51 -12.85
C GLU A 105 5.16 -25.15 -11.37
N ASN A 106 4.10 -24.55 -10.83
CA ASN A 106 4.03 -24.18 -9.40
C ASN A 106 3.44 -25.30 -8.54
N GLY A 107 3.07 -26.43 -9.10
CA GLY A 107 2.55 -27.59 -8.38
C GLY A 107 1.25 -27.31 -7.61
N LEU A 108 0.38 -26.44 -8.16
CA LEU A 108 -0.88 -26.08 -7.48
C LEU A 108 -1.84 -27.26 -7.49
N ASP A 109 -2.26 -27.66 -6.30
CA ASP A 109 -3.33 -28.65 -6.13
C ASP A 109 -4.72 -28.03 -6.32
N ALA A 110 -5.76 -28.86 -6.29
CA ALA A 110 -7.13 -28.42 -6.49
C ALA A 110 -7.60 -27.43 -5.40
N GLU A 111 -7.11 -27.54 -4.16
CA GLU A 111 -7.43 -26.62 -3.08
C GLU A 111 -6.79 -25.25 -3.31
N GLN A 112 -5.52 -25.22 -3.71
CA GLN A 112 -4.81 -23.99 -4.01
C GLN A 112 -5.39 -23.28 -5.25
N LEU A 113 -5.78 -24.07 -6.27
CA LEU A 113 -6.44 -23.55 -7.46
C LEU A 113 -7.80 -22.92 -7.13
N ALA A 114 -8.57 -23.51 -6.22
CA ALA A 114 -9.82 -22.94 -5.75
C ALA A 114 -9.62 -21.57 -5.06
N LYS A 115 -8.47 -21.35 -4.40
CA LYS A 115 -8.12 -20.09 -3.71
C LYS A 115 -7.75 -18.94 -4.67
N VAL A 116 -7.50 -19.21 -5.94
CA VAL A 116 -7.25 -18.23 -6.99
C VAL A 116 -8.42 -18.09 -7.97
N SER A 117 -9.53 -18.74 -7.68
CA SER A 117 -10.71 -18.78 -8.56
C SER A 117 -11.49 -17.45 -8.65
N GLY A 118 -11.22 -16.49 -7.77
CA GLY A 118 -11.88 -15.18 -7.74
C GLY A 118 -11.61 -14.29 -8.97
N GLY A 119 -10.68 -14.69 -9.83
CA GLY A 119 -10.40 -14.01 -11.10
C GLY A 119 -9.44 -12.82 -11.00
N GLY A 120 -9.10 -12.37 -9.80
CA GLY A 120 -8.15 -11.28 -9.59
C GLY A 120 -8.52 -9.99 -10.31
N VAL A 121 -7.58 -9.37 -11.04
CA VAL A 121 -7.80 -8.11 -11.77
C VAL A 121 -8.93 -8.20 -12.79
N PRO A 122 -9.03 -9.23 -13.66
CA PRO A 122 -10.20 -9.38 -14.53
C PRO A 122 -11.52 -9.47 -13.78
N GLY A 123 -11.55 -10.15 -12.64
CA GLY A 123 -12.72 -10.23 -11.75
C GLY A 123 -13.10 -8.88 -11.18
N LEU A 124 -12.14 -8.07 -10.75
CA LEU A 124 -12.36 -6.70 -10.27
C LEU A 124 -12.90 -5.78 -11.37
N LEU A 125 -12.34 -5.83 -12.57
CA LEU A 125 -12.83 -5.05 -13.71
C LEU A 125 -14.29 -5.41 -14.05
N LYS A 126 -14.66 -6.69 -13.93
CA LYS A 126 -16.05 -7.13 -14.07
C LYS A 126 -16.94 -6.58 -12.96
N VAL A 127 -16.50 -6.54 -11.71
CA VAL A 127 -17.25 -5.89 -10.61
C VAL A 127 -17.44 -4.40 -10.91
N MET A 128 -16.39 -3.72 -11.39
CA MET A 128 -16.49 -2.31 -11.79
C MET A 128 -17.52 -2.07 -12.90
N GLN A 129 -17.63 -2.99 -13.85
CA GLN A 129 -18.61 -2.93 -14.93
C GLN A 129 -20.05 -3.18 -14.46
N THR A 130 -20.26 -4.13 -13.55
CA THR A 130 -21.59 -4.67 -13.24
C THR A 130 -22.22 -4.14 -11.97
N ALA A 131 -21.42 -3.64 -11.02
CA ALA A 131 -21.96 -3.13 -9.77
C ALA A 131 -22.71 -1.80 -10.00
N PRO A 132 -23.87 -1.61 -9.34
CA PRO A 132 -24.66 -0.39 -9.46
C PRO A 132 -23.86 0.86 -9.06
N MET A 133 -24.03 1.96 -9.79
CA MET A 133 -23.33 3.22 -9.54
C MET A 133 -23.61 3.81 -8.15
N ASP A 134 -24.77 3.56 -7.58
CA ASP A 134 -25.11 4.03 -6.23
C ASP A 134 -24.35 3.25 -5.13
N GLN A 135 -23.97 1.99 -5.37
CA GLN A 135 -23.05 1.26 -4.49
C GLN A 135 -21.64 1.88 -4.54
N TRP A 136 -21.13 2.18 -5.73
CA TRP A 136 -19.84 2.86 -5.89
C TRP A 136 -19.80 4.23 -5.20
N LYS A 137 -20.85 5.03 -5.34
CA LYS A 137 -20.94 6.33 -4.68
C LYS A 137 -20.93 6.20 -3.17
N ALA A 138 -21.68 5.25 -2.60
CA ALA A 138 -21.68 5.01 -1.16
C ALA A 138 -20.32 4.49 -0.67
N TYR A 139 -19.72 3.54 -1.39
CA TYR A 139 -18.40 2.98 -1.11
C TYR A 139 -17.33 4.06 -1.09
N LEU A 140 -17.22 4.87 -2.15
CA LEU A 140 -16.21 5.93 -2.23
C LEU A 140 -16.40 7.00 -1.16
N ALA A 141 -17.66 7.37 -0.84
CA ALA A 141 -17.94 8.32 0.23
C ALA A 141 -17.54 7.77 1.61
N ALA A 142 -17.88 6.51 1.91
CA ALA A 142 -17.52 5.88 3.18
C ALA A 142 -16.00 5.76 3.34
N HIS A 143 -15.31 5.26 2.32
CA HIS A 143 -13.85 5.08 2.36
C HIS A 143 -13.11 6.42 2.43
N LEU A 144 -13.57 7.46 1.73
CA LEU A 144 -12.99 8.80 1.88
C LEU A 144 -13.05 9.29 3.33
N LEU A 145 -14.20 9.12 4.01
CA LEU A 145 -14.35 9.52 5.41
C LEU A 145 -13.51 8.66 6.36
N ILE A 146 -13.37 7.37 6.08
CA ILE A 146 -12.52 6.46 6.86
C ILE A 146 -11.05 6.85 6.72
N ASP A 147 -10.57 6.97 5.48
CA ASP A 147 -9.15 7.18 5.15
C ASP A 147 -8.63 8.56 5.57
N THR A 148 -9.52 9.53 5.73
CA THR A 148 -9.17 10.90 6.13
C THR A 148 -9.70 11.29 7.50
N SER A 149 -10.17 10.34 8.29
CA SER A 149 -10.85 10.59 9.57
C SER A 149 -10.02 11.39 10.57
N ASP A 150 -8.71 11.22 10.59
CA ASP A 150 -7.76 11.91 11.47
C ASP A 150 -7.64 13.42 11.21
N VAL A 151 -7.96 13.87 10.00
CA VAL A 151 -7.96 15.29 9.57
C VAL A 151 -9.38 15.87 9.47
N LEU A 152 -10.40 15.09 9.77
CA LEU A 152 -11.81 15.47 9.79
C LEU A 152 -12.29 15.84 11.23
N PRO A 153 -13.53 16.35 11.37
CA PRO A 153 -14.10 16.63 12.71
C PRO A 153 -14.08 15.42 13.62
N ALA A 154 -13.91 15.67 14.94
CA ALA A 154 -13.79 14.63 15.96
C ALA A 154 -14.96 13.63 16.00
N SER A 155 -16.14 14.03 15.55
CA SER A 155 -17.30 13.11 15.43
C SER A 155 -17.03 11.98 14.44
N ILE A 156 -16.38 12.26 13.30
CA ILE A 156 -16.00 11.27 12.29
C ILE A 156 -14.84 10.44 12.79
N ASP A 157 -13.77 11.07 13.26
CA ASP A 157 -12.59 10.44 13.81
C ASP A 157 -12.93 9.44 14.94
N ASN A 158 -13.78 9.86 15.89
CA ASN A 158 -14.23 8.99 16.97
C ASN A 158 -15.07 7.80 16.45
N THR A 159 -15.94 8.01 15.47
CA THR A 159 -16.75 6.92 14.88
C THR A 159 -15.86 5.87 14.25
N VAL A 160 -14.82 6.27 13.53
CA VAL A 160 -13.84 5.36 12.92
C VAL A 160 -13.01 4.66 13.99
N PHE A 161 -12.58 5.37 15.04
CA PHE A 161 -11.83 4.78 16.13
C PHE A 161 -12.63 3.76 16.94
N GLU A 162 -13.92 3.99 17.21
CA GLU A 162 -14.77 3.01 17.92
C GLU A 162 -14.81 1.65 17.22
N PHE A 163 -14.75 1.62 15.89
CA PHE A 163 -14.70 0.35 15.17
C PHE A 163 -13.25 -0.16 15.00
N TYR A 164 -12.37 0.57 14.31
CA TYR A 164 -11.04 0.08 13.98
C TYR A 164 -10.10 0.02 15.18
N GLY A 165 -10.18 0.99 16.07
CA GLY A 165 -9.38 1.04 17.30
C GLY A 165 -9.90 0.08 18.36
N LYS A 166 -11.12 0.29 18.83
CA LYS A 166 -11.67 -0.47 19.97
C LYS A 166 -12.17 -1.85 19.56
N THR A 167 -13.11 -1.92 18.61
CA THR A 167 -13.79 -3.18 18.30
C THR A 167 -12.87 -4.17 17.58
N LEU A 168 -12.10 -3.71 16.60
CA LEU A 168 -11.26 -4.57 15.77
C LEU A 168 -9.89 -4.82 16.41
N SER A 169 -9.23 -3.77 16.94
CA SER A 169 -7.86 -3.84 17.45
C SER A 169 -7.77 -3.95 18.97
N GLY A 170 -8.86 -3.78 19.72
CA GLY A 170 -8.90 -3.92 21.17
C GLY A 170 -8.23 -2.79 21.95
N LEU A 171 -8.05 -1.62 21.34
CA LEU A 171 -7.50 -0.44 22.01
C LEU A 171 -8.56 0.16 22.96
N GLU A 172 -8.16 0.53 24.17
CA GLU A 172 -9.07 1.16 25.14
C GLU A 172 -9.29 2.64 24.85
N GLU A 173 -8.21 3.35 24.48
CA GLU A 173 -8.19 4.79 24.25
C GLU A 173 -7.47 5.17 22.98
N GLN A 174 -7.91 6.26 22.36
CA GLN A 174 -7.22 6.86 21.23
C GLN A 174 -5.95 7.58 21.71
N ARG A 175 -4.88 7.53 20.93
CA ARG A 175 -3.65 8.29 21.23
C ARG A 175 -3.96 9.78 21.35
N GLU A 176 -3.21 10.49 22.19
CA GLU A 176 -3.30 11.95 22.35
C GLU A 176 -3.25 12.66 21.01
N ARG A 177 -4.11 13.67 20.82
CA ARG A 177 -4.26 14.35 19.52
C ARG A 177 -2.95 14.89 18.95
N TRP A 178 -2.06 15.44 19.80
CA TRP A 178 -0.78 15.97 19.34
C TRP A 178 0.14 14.88 18.78
N LYS A 179 0.13 13.67 19.36
CA LYS A 179 0.91 12.54 18.84
C LYS A 179 0.40 12.09 17.48
N ARG A 180 -0.93 12.05 17.32
CA ARG A 180 -1.56 11.75 16.03
C ARG A 180 -1.28 12.84 14.99
N GLY A 181 -1.23 14.11 15.41
CA GLY A 181 -0.82 15.21 14.55
C GLY A 181 0.64 15.09 14.08
N VAL A 182 1.54 14.61 14.94
CA VAL A 182 2.91 14.28 14.54
C VAL A 182 2.90 13.16 13.50
N ASP A 183 2.18 12.06 13.76
CA ASP A 183 2.06 10.94 12.80
C ASP A 183 1.55 11.41 11.43
N THR A 184 0.53 12.30 11.40
CA THR A 184 -0.01 12.88 10.16
C THR A 184 1.05 13.67 9.40
N VAL A 185 1.84 14.50 10.10
CA VAL A 185 2.93 15.28 9.46
C VAL A 185 4.05 14.36 8.97
N GLU A 186 4.45 13.35 9.75
CA GLU A 186 5.45 12.37 9.35
C GLU A 186 5.02 11.57 8.12
N ASN A 187 3.76 11.13 8.06
CA ASN A 187 3.21 10.40 6.92
C ASN A 187 3.02 11.30 5.67
N SER A 188 3.00 12.61 5.83
CA SER A 188 2.79 13.57 4.74
C SER A 188 4.09 14.13 4.18
N VAL A 189 4.97 14.62 5.06
CA VAL A 189 6.23 15.31 4.69
C VAL A 189 7.40 14.83 5.57
N GLY A 190 7.46 13.53 5.79
CA GLY A 190 8.34 12.90 6.79
C GLY A 190 9.82 13.18 6.59
N GLU A 191 10.32 13.28 5.35
CA GLU A 191 11.73 13.59 5.13
C GLU A 191 12.07 15.04 5.53
N ALA A 192 11.12 15.99 5.40
CA ALA A 192 11.33 17.35 5.91
C ALA A 192 11.42 17.35 7.45
N VAL A 193 10.58 16.56 8.14
CA VAL A 193 10.68 16.35 9.60
C VAL A 193 11.99 15.66 9.95
N GLY A 194 12.35 14.59 9.23
CA GLY A 194 13.56 13.82 9.41
C GLY A 194 14.82 14.65 9.24
N LYS A 195 14.84 15.61 8.32
CA LYS A 195 15.93 16.57 8.18
C LYS A 195 16.15 17.40 9.44
N VAL A 196 15.08 17.97 9.98
CA VAL A 196 15.14 18.76 11.22
C VAL A 196 15.55 17.87 12.42
N TYR A 197 15.06 16.64 12.46
CA TYR A 197 15.45 15.68 13.50
C TYR A 197 16.93 15.31 13.41
N ALA A 198 17.42 14.97 12.21
CA ALA A 198 18.82 14.61 12.00
C ALA A 198 19.78 15.76 12.35
N GLU A 199 19.48 16.99 11.95
CA GLU A 199 20.27 18.18 12.30
C GLU A 199 20.40 18.40 13.80
N ARG A 200 19.37 18.04 14.58
CA ARG A 200 19.35 18.23 16.05
C ARG A 200 19.93 17.08 16.84
N TYR A 201 19.67 15.83 16.42
CA TYR A 201 19.85 14.65 17.25
C TYR A 201 20.80 13.60 16.66
N PHE A 202 21.14 13.72 15.36
CA PHE A 202 22.03 12.77 14.71
C PHE A 202 23.10 13.50 13.86
N PRO A 203 24.10 14.11 14.50
CA PRO A 203 25.12 14.88 13.81
C PRO A 203 25.98 14.03 12.87
N ALA A 204 26.62 14.67 11.89
CA ALA A 204 27.40 14.02 10.84
C ALA A 204 28.51 13.09 11.38
N GLU A 205 29.09 13.39 12.55
CA GLU A 205 30.08 12.55 13.21
C GLU A 205 29.50 11.18 13.64
N ASN A 206 28.23 11.16 14.11
CA ASN A 206 27.55 9.91 14.46
C ASN A 206 27.26 9.09 13.20
N LYS A 207 26.81 9.74 12.11
CA LYS A 207 26.66 9.09 10.81
C LYS A 207 27.95 8.45 10.33
N ALA A 208 29.05 9.18 10.36
CA ALA A 208 30.36 8.68 9.95
C ALA A 208 30.84 7.51 10.83
N ALA A 209 30.57 7.53 12.15
CA ALA A 209 30.89 6.42 13.05
C ALA A 209 30.09 5.16 12.72
N MET A 210 28.79 5.31 12.40
CA MET A 210 27.92 4.21 11.99
C MET A 210 28.28 3.68 10.61
N ASP A 211 28.62 4.53 9.65
CA ASP A 211 29.10 4.12 8.32
C ASP A 211 30.38 3.26 8.46
N LYS A 212 31.32 3.66 9.33
CA LYS A 212 32.51 2.88 9.64
C LYS A 212 32.18 1.53 10.30
N LEU A 213 31.22 1.52 11.24
CA LEU A 213 30.76 0.26 11.87
C LEU A 213 30.21 -0.71 10.81
N VAL A 214 29.33 -0.22 9.93
CA VAL A 214 28.74 -1.04 8.86
C VAL A 214 29.80 -1.51 7.87
N ALA A 215 30.77 -0.66 7.51
CA ALA A 215 31.89 -1.06 6.67
C ALA A 215 32.71 -2.21 7.32
N ASN A 216 33.00 -2.12 8.62
CA ASN A 216 33.70 -3.19 9.35
C ASN A 216 32.89 -4.49 9.40
N LEU A 217 31.55 -4.40 9.60
CA LEU A 217 30.68 -5.58 9.57
C LEU A 217 30.66 -6.24 8.18
N ARG A 218 30.66 -5.45 7.11
CA ARG A 218 30.74 -5.98 5.73
C ARG A 218 32.09 -6.69 5.47
N THR A 219 33.18 -6.10 5.92
CA THR A 219 34.51 -6.72 5.82
C THR A 219 34.55 -8.05 6.58
N ALA A 220 34.10 -8.07 7.83
CA ALA A 220 34.06 -9.29 8.65
C ALA A 220 33.13 -10.37 8.04
N LEU A 221 32.01 -9.97 7.43
CA LEU A 221 31.13 -10.92 6.71
C LEU A 221 31.85 -11.51 5.49
N GLY A 222 32.59 -10.72 4.71
CA GLY A 222 33.39 -11.20 3.60
C GLY A 222 34.41 -12.23 4.04
N GLU A 223 35.21 -11.92 5.08
CA GLU A 223 36.17 -12.84 5.67
C GLU A 223 35.52 -14.15 6.16
N ASN A 224 34.34 -14.05 6.78
CA ASN A 224 33.59 -15.23 7.20
C ASN A 224 33.13 -16.09 6.02
N LEU A 225 32.67 -15.48 4.92
CA LEU A 225 32.23 -16.19 3.71
C LEU A 225 33.37 -17.04 3.13
N GLU A 226 34.62 -16.55 3.16
CA GLU A 226 35.79 -17.33 2.70
C GLU A 226 35.97 -18.61 3.51
N THR A 227 35.73 -18.58 4.81
CA THR A 227 36.05 -19.68 5.75
C THR A 227 34.88 -20.66 5.97
N ILE A 228 33.65 -20.33 5.58
CA ILE A 228 32.47 -21.20 5.75
C ILE A 228 32.67 -22.54 5.03
N ALA A 229 32.62 -23.64 5.76
CA ALA A 229 32.92 -24.99 5.23
C ALA A 229 31.71 -25.65 4.53
N TRP A 230 30.47 -25.28 4.93
CA TRP A 230 29.26 -25.88 4.37
C TRP A 230 28.81 -25.27 3.02
N MET A 231 29.41 -24.15 2.63
CA MET A 231 29.05 -23.43 1.40
C MET A 231 30.05 -23.79 0.28
N GLY A 232 29.51 -24.23 -0.86
CA GLY A 232 30.34 -24.52 -2.03
C GLY A 232 30.92 -23.25 -2.68
N ALA A 233 31.92 -23.41 -3.55
CA ALA A 233 32.64 -22.29 -4.16
C ALA A 233 31.72 -21.37 -5.00
N GLU A 234 30.80 -21.93 -5.76
CA GLU A 234 29.82 -21.18 -6.56
C GLU A 234 28.92 -20.33 -5.67
N THR A 235 28.37 -20.92 -4.60
CA THR A 235 27.51 -20.22 -3.65
C THR A 235 28.27 -19.11 -2.90
N LYS A 236 29.56 -19.33 -2.59
CA LYS A 236 30.42 -18.29 -1.98
C LYS A 236 30.61 -17.11 -2.93
N ALA A 237 30.87 -17.37 -4.21
CA ALA A 237 31.02 -16.31 -5.21
C ALA A 237 29.74 -15.47 -5.38
N GLU A 238 28.58 -16.11 -5.40
CA GLU A 238 27.28 -15.42 -5.45
C GLU A 238 27.02 -14.60 -4.17
N ALA A 239 27.33 -15.14 -3.01
CA ALA A 239 27.18 -14.45 -1.73
C ALA A 239 28.12 -13.21 -1.64
N GLU A 240 29.34 -13.33 -2.13
CA GLU A 240 30.29 -12.21 -2.20
C GLU A 240 29.85 -11.15 -3.20
N ALA A 241 29.37 -11.55 -4.38
CA ALA A 241 28.81 -10.65 -5.38
C ALA A 241 27.61 -9.86 -4.79
N LYS A 242 26.73 -10.54 -4.05
CA LYS A 242 25.60 -9.89 -3.35
C LYS A 242 26.09 -8.92 -2.28
N LEU A 243 27.07 -9.29 -1.46
CA LEU A 243 27.66 -8.42 -0.44
C LEU A 243 28.25 -7.14 -1.05
N ASN A 244 28.93 -7.28 -2.20
CA ASN A 244 29.54 -6.15 -2.90
C ASN A 244 28.52 -5.20 -3.52
N GLN A 245 27.33 -5.70 -3.89
CA GLN A 245 26.23 -4.88 -4.44
C GLN A 245 25.35 -4.25 -3.35
N PHE A 246 25.57 -4.58 -2.10
CA PHE A 246 24.76 -4.07 -0.99
C PHE A 246 25.02 -2.58 -0.78
N THR A 247 23.97 -1.76 -0.84
CA THR A 247 24.02 -0.32 -0.60
C THR A 247 23.48 -0.02 0.79
N PRO A 248 24.32 0.30 1.78
CA PRO A 248 23.85 0.68 3.11
C PRO A 248 23.19 2.06 3.09
N LYS A 249 22.11 2.21 3.86
CA LYS A 249 21.44 3.48 4.11
C LYS A 249 21.42 3.72 5.61
N ILE A 250 22.22 4.69 6.08
CA ILE A 250 22.53 4.90 7.49
C ILE A 250 22.16 6.31 7.91
N GLY A 251 21.32 6.42 8.95
CA GLY A 251 20.95 7.67 9.59
C GLY A 251 19.96 8.49 8.76
N TYR A 252 20.41 9.12 7.69
CA TYR A 252 19.61 9.97 6.83
C TYR A 252 20.19 10.02 5.39
N PRO A 253 19.34 10.38 4.38
CA PRO A 253 19.77 10.47 2.99
C PRO A 253 20.79 11.61 2.78
N GLU A 254 21.67 11.46 1.79
CA GLU A 254 22.56 12.54 1.36
C GLU A 254 21.78 13.72 0.75
N LYS A 255 20.68 13.43 0.09
CA LYS A 255 19.75 14.39 -0.48
C LYS A 255 18.35 14.10 0.04
N PHE A 256 17.83 15.00 0.85
CA PHE A 256 16.44 14.94 1.30
C PHE A 256 15.47 15.29 0.18
N GLU A 257 14.28 14.68 0.24
CA GLU A 257 13.16 15.03 -0.63
C GLU A 257 12.79 16.52 -0.45
N THR A 258 12.39 17.15 -1.55
CA THR A 258 11.92 18.53 -1.56
C THR A 258 10.42 18.59 -1.84
N TYR A 259 9.74 19.43 -1.10
CA TYR A 259 8.29 19.62 -1.20
C TYR A 259 7.95 20.99 -1.81
N ASP A 260 8.79 21.51 -2.70
CA ASP A 260 8.69 22.88 -3.23
C ASP A 260 7.39 23.15 -3.98
N SER A 261 6.81 22.12 -4.61
CA SER A 261 5.52 22.22 -5.32
C SER A 261 4.31 21.98 -4.43
N LEU A 262 4.51 21.54 -3.17
CA LEU A 262 3.43 21.28 -2.22
C LEU A 262 2.97 22.58 -1.56
N VAL A 263 1.71 22.96 -1.78
CA VAL A 263 1.11 24.14 -1.14
C VAL A 263 0.20 23.68 0.00
N VAL A 264 0.51 24.14 1.20
CA VAL A 264 -0.29 23.88 2.41
C VAL A 264 -0.95 25.14 2.93
N GLY A 265 -2.16 24.98 3.50
CA GLY A 265 -2.95 26.07 4.07
C GLY A 265 -3.43 25.76 5.49
N ASN A 266 -4.54 26.38 5.89
CA ASN A 266 -5.11 26.25 7.23
C ASN A 266 -6.21 25.16 7.32
N ASP A 267 -6.51 24.45 6.24
CA ASP A 267 -7.48 23.36 6.20
C ASP A 267 -6.76 22.02 6.14
N ALA A 268 -6.92 21.20 7.18
CA ALA A 268 -6.20 19.93 7.30
C ALA A 268 -6.61 18.92 6.23
N PHE A 269 -7.89 18.84 5.88
CA PHE A 269 -8.37 17.95 4.84
C PHE A 269 -7.83 18.38 3.45
N ALA A 270 -7.89 19.69 3.14
CA ALA A 270 -7.34 20.19 1.89
C ALA A 270 -5.82 19.94 1.79
N ASN A 271 -5.10 20.07 2.90
CA ASN A 271 -3.67 19.73 2.96
C ASN A 271 -3.43 18.24 2.68
N GLN A 272 -4.22 17.34 3.26
CA GLN A 272 -4.11 15.90 3.00
C GLN A 272 -4.36 15.57 1.52
N MET A 273 -5.36 16.22 0.89
CA MET A 273 -5.61 16.05 -0.54
C MET A 273 -4.45 16.58 -1.39
N ALA A 274 -3.86 17.72 -1.01
CA ALA A 274 -2.69 18.27 -1.69
C ALA A 274 -1.46 17.37 -1.58
N VAL A 275 -1.23 16.77 -0.41
CA VAL A 275 -0.16 15.77 -0.20
C VAL A 275 -0.39 14.53 -1.07
N ASN A 276 -1.60 14.00 -1.10
CA ASN A 276 -1.92 12.82 -1.92
C ASN A 276 -1.71 13.10 -3.42
N ASP A 277 -2.12 14.26 -3.90
CA ASP A 277 -1.91 14.69 -5.29
C ASP A 277 -0.42 14.90 -5.60
N TRP A 278 0.32 15.52 -4.68
CA TRP A 278 1.77 15.68 -4.79
C TRP A 278 2.47 14.33 -4.88
N ALA A 279 2.21 13.42 -3.94
CA ALA A 279 2.83 12.10 -3.89
C ALA A 279 2.49 11.25 -5.14
N TYR A 280 1.26 11.39 -5.65
CA TYR A 280 0.86 10.72 -6.88
C TYR A 280 1.62 11.25 -8.10
N LYS A 281 1.77 12.54 -8.23
CA LYS A 281 2.54 13.19 -9.31
C LYS A 281 4.03 12.85 -9.23
N ASP A 282 4.58 12.81 -8.03
CA ASP A 282 5.95 12.38 -7.78
C ASP A 282 6.15 10.94 -8.25
N MET A 283 5.29 10.01 -7.83
CA MET A 283 5.32 8.62 -8.28
C MET A 283 5.24 8.50 -9.80
N LEU A 284 4.38 9.27 -10.46
CA LEU A 284 4.29 9.28 -11.93
C LEU A 284 5.56 9.81 -12.60
N SER A 285 6.26 10.74 -11.97
CA SER A 285 7.50 11.32 -12.51
C SER A 285 8.64 10.30 -12.61
N HIS A 286 8.59 9.24 -11.82
CA HIS A 286 9.57 8.15 -11.85
C HIS A 286 9.35 7.14 -12.99
N LEU A 287 8.20 7.19 -13.66
CA LEU A 287 7.92 6.27 -14.77
C LEU A 287 8.88 6.49 -15.94
N GLY A 288 9.47 5.39 -16.42
CA GLY A 288 10.46 5.42 -17.50
C GLY A 288 11.85 5.91 -17.09
N GLN A 289 12.05 6.30 -15.83
CA GLN A 289 13.36 6.65 -15.28
C GLN A 289 14.11 5.40 -14.78
N PRO A 290 15.45 5.42 -14.78
CA PRO A 290 16.22 4.41 -14.06
C PRO A 290 15.86 4.40 -12.57
N ILE A 291 15.94 3.20 -11.96
CA ILE A 291 15.72 3.07 -10.52
C ILE A 291 16.74 3.91 -9.75
N ASP A 292 16.28 4.87 -8.95
CA ASP A 292 17.12 5.60 -8.02
C ASP A 292 17.41 4.72 -6.79
N ARG A 293 18.64 4.23 -6.69
CA ARG A 293 19.09 3.40 -5.57
C ARG A 293 19.43 4.23 -4.33
N THR A 294 19.47 5.55 -4.43
CA THR A 294 19.73 6.47 -3.33
C THR A 294 18.45 6.90 -2.61
N GLU A 295 17.29 6.73 -3.22
CA GLU A 295 15.98 6.99 -2.62
C GLU A 295 15.78 6.19 -1.33
N TRP A 296 15.26 6.83 -0.31
CA TRP A 296 14.99 6.23 0.99
C TRP A 296 13.53 5.79 1.12
N GLY A 297 13.32 4.53 1.55
CA GLY A 297 11.99 3.99 1.83
C GLY A 297 11.62 4.05 3.33
N MET A 298 12.44 4.70 4.15
CA MET A 298 12.22 4.87 5.60
C MET A 298 12.63 6.28 6.00
N LEU A 299 11.94 6.82 6.99
CA LEU A 299 12.25 8.13 7.55
C LEU A 299 13.44 8.07 8.51
N PRO A 300 14.20 9.16 8.69
CA PRO A 300 15.36 9.23 9.58
C PRO A 300 15.07 9.15 11.08
N GLN A 301 13.82 9.28 11.51
CA GLN A 301 13.37 9.27 12.92
C GLN A 301 12.78 7.94 13.34
#